data_f79d22df9f3481098d47ec748813a0ab
#
_entry.id   f79d22df9f3481098d47ec748813a0ab
#
_cell.length_a   1.000
_cell.length_b   1.000
_cell.length_c   1.000
_cell.angle_alpha   90.00
_cell.angle_beta   90.00
_cell.angle_gamma   90.00
#
_symmetry.space_group_name_H-M   'P 1'
#
loop_
_entity.id
_entity.type
_entity.pdbx_description
1 polymer ?
#
loop_
_entity_poly.entity_id
_entity_poly.type
_entity_poly.pdbx_seq_one_letter_code
_entity_poly.pdbx_strand_id
1 'polypeptide(L)'
;LVGSEMCIRDSPDKTHYLIGWECFPTLGWGGMNPTQSLVDAFEDKDGAPISKSTIYNEKDPFKNRDPRLEVNVLHDGEEMYGVTIKVKPLKSSGKTGIEQHGDATATGYYQQKWLDPSIDPQSEGWNMGKDWVVIRYAEVLLTYAEAMNELHPLSAESFDAVNQVRRRVGMPDLQNTDPSKPTYCATQDELRKRIQNEWRVEFALEGGKRMWDIRRWGIAKEVLNAPFLGLKMKPVEGVVDGKPAIVDYILYEGENIKLAGSHYEDHNYLLPVPQTEIDLNPKLTQNPGY
;
A
#
# COMPACT_ATOMS: atom_id res chain seq x y z
N LEU A 1 1.37 17.61 17.87
CA LEU A 1 2.42 16.59 18.04
C LEU A 1 2.08 15.78 19.28
N VAL A 2 1.32 14.75 19.12
CA VAL A 2 0.99 13.82 20.20
C VAL A 2 1.85 12.59 20.05
N GLY A 3 2.63 12.35 21.06
CA GLY A 3 3.17 11.06 21.33
C GLY A 3 4.64 10.94 20.93
N SER A 4 5.40 10.63 21.95
CA SER A 4 6.71 10.03 21.83
C SER A 4 6.61 8.78 20.98
N GLU A 5 6.73 8.92 19.67
CA GLU A 5 7.01 7.78 18.81
C GLU A 5 8.39 7.28 19.20
N MET A 6 8.41 6.16 19.85
CA MET A 6 9.65 5.47 20.17
C MET A 6 10.16 4.85 18.88
N CYS A 7 10.84 5.69 18.08
CA CYS A 7 11.58 5.22 16.92
C CYS A 7 12.89 4.60 17.42
N ILE A 8 13.05 3.31 17.26
CA ILE A 8 14.36 2.69 17.31
C ILE A 8 15.02 3.07 15.98
N ARG A 9 15.97 3.99 16.04
CA ARG A 9 16.71 4.47 14.87
C ARG A 9 17.89 3.56 14.60
N ASP A 10 18.06 3.21 13.34
CA ASP A 10 19.34 2.72 12.86
C ASP A 10 20.16 3.89 12.30
N SER A 11 21.47 3.78 12.37
CA SER A 11 22.52 4.80 12.29
C SER A 11 22.41 5.86 11.18
N PRO A 12 22.86 7.11 11.41
CA PRO A 12 22.78 8.25 10.50
C PRO A 12 23.94 8.33 9.49
N ASP A 13 24.45 7.22 9.01
CA ASP A 13 25.43 7.29 7.95
C ASP A 13 24.78 7.73 6.63
N LYS A 14 25.38 8.74 6.00
CA LYS A 14 24.99 9.29 4.68
C LYS A 14 25.16 8.25 3.58
N THR A 15 24.43 7.16 3.66
CA THR A 15 24.42 6.12 2.65
C THR A 15 23.18 6.28 1.79
N HIS A 16 23.37 6.22 0.49
CA HIS A 16 22.40 6.28 -0.59
C HIS A 16 20.96 6.08 -0.16
N TYR A 17 20.13 7.09 -0.36
CA TYR A 17 18.70 7.01 -0.15
C TYR A 17 18.07 6.14 -1.26
N LEU A 18 18.31 4.83 -1.16
CA LEU A 18 17.86 3.85 -2.16
C LEU A 18 16.35 3.92 -2.39
N ILE A 19 15.57 4.24 -1.38
CA ILE A 19 14.11 4.38 -1.51
C ILE A 19 13.74 5.49 -2.49
N GLY A 20 14.45 6.61 -2.51
CA GLY A 20 14.21 7.66 -3.50
C GLY A 20 14.45 7.15 -4.92
N TRP A 21 15.51 6.38 -5.15
CA TRP A 21 15.78 5.73 -6.43
C TRP A 21 14.71 4.72 -6.81
N GLU A 22 14.24 3.92 -5.87
CA GLU A 22 13.26 2.87 -6.12
C GLU A 22 11.83 3.41 -6.33
N CYS A 23 11.48 4.53 -5.69
CA CYS A 23 10.10 5.00 -5.66
C CYS A 23 9.80 6.07 -6.69
N PHE A 24 10.75 6.94 -7.04
CA PHE A 24 10.49 8.08 -7.89
C PHE A 24 10.90 7.82 -9.35
N PRO A 25 10.03 8.10 -10.33
CA PRO A 25 10.28 7.74 -11.72
C PRO A 25 11.30 8.63 -12.42
N THR A 26 11.41 9.88 -12.01
CA THR A 26 12.38 10.82 -12.57
C THR A 26 13.59 10.90 -11.67
N LEU A 27 14.79 10.74 -12.18
CA LEU A 27 16.02 10.63 -11.39
C LEU A 27 16.03 9.40 -10.45
N GLY A 28 15.25 8.39 -10.76
CA GLY A 28 15.12 7.12 -10.05
C GLY A 28 14.57 6.05 -10.97
N TRP A 29 14.12 4.92 -10.42
CA TRP A 29 13.69 3.74 -11.19
C TRP A 29 12.18 3.51 -11.15
N GLY A 30 11.41 4.20 -10.30
CA GLY A 30 9.95 4.06 -10.20
C GLY A 30 9.45 2.62 -10.00
N GLY A 31 10.25 1.75 -9.39
CA GLY A 31 10.00 0.31 -9.32
C GLY A 31 8.99 -0.11 -8.25
N MET A 32 8.81 0.70 -7.21
CA MET A 32 7.88 0.39 -6.10
C MET A 32 6.51 0.98 -6.38
N ASN A 33 5.60 0.14 -6.87
CA ASN A 33 4.30 0.56 -7.38
C ASN A 33 3.16 0.05 -6.49
N PRO A 34 2.38 0.92 -5.83
CA PRO A 34 1.15 0.54 -5.14
C PRO A 34 0.16 -0.13 -6.09
N THR A 35 -0.51 -1.19 -5.63
CA THR A 35 -1.57 -1.84 -6.41
C THR A 35 -2.91 -1.17 -6.19
N GLN A 36 -3.87 -1.36 -7.11
CA GLN A 36 -5.25 -0.89 -6.95
C GLN A 36 -5.86 -1.40 -5.64
N SER A 37 -5.58 -2.64 -5.26
CA SER A 37 -6.12 -3.21 -4.01
C SER A 37 -5.59 -2.49 -2.75
N LEU A 38 -4.40 -1.89 -2.80
CA LEU A 38 -3.93 -1.04 -1.70
C LEU A 38 -4.67 0.31 -1.71
N VAL A 39 -4.85 0.93 -2.87
CA VAL A 39 -5.61 2.18 -3.02
C VAL A 39 -7.05 1.99 -2.52
N ASP A 40 -7.68 0.86 -2.85
CA ASP A 40 -9.05 0.54 -2.41
C ASP A 40 -9.16 0.24 -0.90
N ALA A 41 -8.06 -0.14 -0.25
CA ALA A 41 -8.05 -0.42 1.19
C ALA A 41 -8.21 0.84 2.06
N PHE A 42 -7.83 1.99 1.54
CA PHE A 42 -8.10 3.26 2.22
C PHE A 42 -9.59 3.55 2.16
N GLU A 43 -10.18 3.85 3.29
CA GLU A 43 -11.61 4.15 3.42
C GLU A 43 -11.96 5.52 2.86
N ASP A 44 -13.25 5.84 2.77
CA ASP A 44 -13.65 7.23 2.60
C ASP A 44 -13.48 8.02 3.91
N LYS A 45 -13.58 9.34 3.83
CA LYS A 45 -13.40 10.24 4.99
C LYS A 45 -14.41 10.01 6.13
N ASP A 46 -15.55 9.38 5.83
CA ASP A 46 -16.59 9.06 6.82
C ASP A 46 -16.38 7.65 7.42
N GLY A 47 -15.31 6.97 7.00
CA GLY A 47 -14.89 5.67 7.51
C GLY A 47 -15.62 4.49 6.87
N ALA A 48 -16.22 4.65 5.69
CA ALA A 48 -16.78 3.54 4.94
C ALA A 48 -15.70 2.86 4.07
N PRO A 49 -15.65 1.52 4.02
CA PRO A 49 -14.94 0.83 2.96
C PRO A 49 -15.46 1.27 1.59
N ILE A 50 -14.57 1.42 0.60
CA ILE A 50 -14.93 1.97 -0.73
C ILE A 50 -16.10 1.25 -1.38
N SER A 51 -16.18 -0.08 -1.23
CA SER A 51 -17.28 -0.88 -1.77
C SER A 51 -18.65 -0.60 -1.15
N LYS A 52 -18.68 0.11 -0.02
CA LYS A 52 -19.91 0.49 0.73
C LYS A 52 -20.09 2.00 0.82
N SER A 53 -19.16 2.77 0.28
CA SER A 53 -19.18 4.23 0.36
C SER A 53 -20.28 4.82 -0.52
N THR A 54 -20.97 5.84 0.00
CA THR A 54 -21.97 6.63 -0.73
C THR A 54 -21.41 7.94 -1.28
N ILE A 55 -20.17 8.29 -0.90
CA ILE A 55 -19.50 9.53 -1.30
C ILE A 55 -18.29 9.29 -2.21
N TYR A 56 -17.91 8.04 -2.41
CA TYR A 56 -16.83 7.66 -3.33
C TYR A 56 -17.24 7.88 -4.78
N ASN A 57 -16.33 8.43 -5.56
CA ASN A 57 -16.51 8.63 -6.99
C ASN A 57 -15.39 7.93 -7.76
N GLU A 58 -15.72 6.91 -8.55
CA GLU A 58 -14.73 6.18 -9.35
C GLU A 58 -13.95 7.06 -10.34
N LYS A 59 -14.54 8.17 -10.82
CA LYS A 59 -13.88 9.10 -11.74
C LYS A 59 -12.96 10.10 -11.05
N ASP A 60 -13.06 10.22 -9.74
CA ASP A 60 -12.23 11.08 -8.89
C ASP A 60 -11.90 10.30 -7.61
N PRO A 61 -11.10 9.20 -7.74
CA PRO A 61 -10.97 8.19 -6.72
C PRO A 61 -10.14 8.62 -5.50
N PHE A 62 -9.47 9.76 -5.56
CA PHE A 62 -8.67 10.29 -4.46
C PHE A 62 -9.43 11.29 -3.59
N LYS A 63 -10.56 11.80 -4.09
CA LYS A 63 -11.38 12.75 -3.34
C LYS A 63 -12.19 12.08 -2.23
N ASN A 64 -12.31 12.77 -1.08
CA ASN A 64 -13.07 12.31 0.08
C ASN A 64 -12.58 10.96 0.65
N ARG A 65 -11.29 10.75 0.67
CA ARG A 65 -10.64 9.52 1.15
C ARG A 65 -9.95 9.72 2.50
N ASP A 66 -9.53 8.65 3.10
CA ASP A 66 -8.60 8.62 4.22
C ASP A 66 -7.36 9.48 3.88
N PRO A 67 -6.99 10.46 4.71
CA PRO A 67 -5.87 11.37 4.40
C PRO A 67 -4.53 10.68 4.17
N ARG A 68 -4.38 9.45 4.67
CA ARG A 68 -3.15 8.67 4.46
C ARG A 68 -2.98 8.22 3.02
N LEU A 69 -4.04 8.17 2.22
CA LEU A 69 -3.92 7.81 0.81
C LEU A 69 -3.01 8.78 0.06
N GLU A 70 -3.26 10.08 0.20
CA GLU A 70 -2.49 11.14 -0.48
C GLU A 70 -1.01 11.19 -0.07
N VAL A 71 -0.70 10.82 1.18
CA VAL A 71 0.71 10.84 1.65
C VAL A 71 1.45 9.51 1.39
N ASN A 72 0.77 8.51 0.92
CA ASN A 72 1.37 7.21 0.60
C ASN A 72 1.52 6.96 -0.90
N VAL A 73 0.63 7.51 -1.72
CA VAL A 73 0.49 7.16 -3.14
C VAL A 73 0.47 8.41 -4.00
N LEU A 74 1.43 8.51 -4.93
CA LEU A 74 1.40 9.51 -6.00
C LEU A 74 0.57 8.99 -7.17
N HIS A 75 -0.24 9.86 -7.75
CA HIS A 75 -1.10 9.54 -8.89
C HIS A 75 -1.01 10.61 -10.00
N ASP A 76 -1.72 10.40 -11.08
CA ASP A 76 -1.71 11.32 -12.23
C ASP A 76 -2.11 12.75 -11.86
N GLY A 77 -1.33 13.71 -12.30
CA GLY A 77 -1.57 15.15 -12.10
C GLY A 77 -0.96 15.74 -10.82
N GLU A 78 -0.45 14.94 -9.89
CA GLU A 78 0.25 15.47 -8.71
C GLU A 78 1.63 16.01 -9.06
N GLU A 79 2.12 16.92 -8.23
CA GLU A 79 3.45 17.50 -8.38
C GLU A 79 4.37 17.07 -7.24
N MET A 80 5.56 16.57 -7.60
CA MET A 80 6.61 16.24 -6.65
C MET A 80 7.97 16.61 -7.25
N TYR A 81 8.83 17.29 -6.49
CA TYR A 81 10.15 17.73 -6.93
C TYR A 81 10.14 18.54 -8.25
N GLY A 82 9.10 19.37 -8.47
CA GLY A 82 8.94 20.14 -9.70
C GLY A 82 8.54 19.32 -10.94
N VAL A 83 8.17 18.07 -10.76
CA VAL A 83 7.71 17.17 -11.82
C VAL A 83 6.23 16.88 -11.65
N THR A 84 5.43 17.12 -12.70
CA THR A 84 4.04 16.66 -12.75
C THR A 84 3.99 15.19 -13.11
N ILE A 85 3.39 14.38 -12.23
CA ILE A 85 3.21 12.94 -12.43
C ILE A 85 2.23 12.70 -13.59
N LYS A 86 2.64 11.90 -14.56
CA LYS A 86 1.82 11.49 -15.71
C LYS A 86 1.92 9.97 -15.85
N VAL A 87 0.78 9.29 -15.84
CA VAL A 87 0.75 7.81 -15.85
C VAL A 87 0.12 7.24 -17.13
N LYS A 88 -0.36 8.09 -18.04
CA LYS A 88 -0.88 7.64 -19.33
C LYS A 88 0.22 7.10 -20.22
N PRO A 89 0.00 5.99 -20.96
CA PRO A 89 0.91 5.52 -21.98
C PRO A 89 1.18 6.57 -23.05
N LEU A 90 2.46 6.84 -23.36
CA LEU A 90 2.83 7.76 -24.43
C LEU A 90 2.97 7.01 -25.76
N LYS A 91 2.19 7.45 -26.74
CA LYS A 91 2.10 6.82 -28.03
C LYS A 91 3.37 6.91 -28.87
N SER A 92 4.05 8.04 -28.84
CA SER A 92 5.21 8.32 -29.69
C SER A 92 6.46 7.50 -29.35
N SER A 93 6.53 6.95 -28.15
CA SER A 93 7.68 6.22 -27.66
C SER A 93 7.41 4.75 -27.34
N GLY A 94 6.15 4.31 -27.36
CA GLY A 94 5.74 3.01 -26.85
C GLY A 94 5.96 2.84 -25.35
N LYS A 95 6.24 3.92 -24.64
CA LYS A 95 6.49 3.97 -23.20
C LYS A 95 5.29 4.53 -22.47
N THR A 96 5.11 4.14 -21.26
CA THR A 96 4.02 4.58 -20.41
C THR A 96 4.49 5.65 -19.43
N GLY A 97 3.60 6.56 -19.15
CA GLY A 97 3.75 7.48 -18.05
C GLY A 97 4.81 8.52 -18.29
N ILE A 98 5.52 8.93 -17.29
CA ILE A 98 6.58 9.93 -17.23
C ILE A 98 7.80 9.59 -18.07
N GLU A 99 7.85 8.73 -18.68
CA GLU A 99 8.13 8.07 -19.40
C GLU A 99 8.81 8.00 -20.50
N GLN A 100 9.34 8.47 -20.89
CA GLN A 100 10.46 8.41 -21.81
C GLN A 100 11.64 7.64 -21.21
N HIS A 101 11.50 7.28 -19.95
CA HIS A 101 12.38 6.40 -19.23
C HIS A 101 11.73 5.02 -19.14
N GLY A 102 12.48 3.93 -19.25
CA GLY A 102 11.97 2.56 -19.11
C GLY A 102 11.42 2.22 -17.72
N ASP A 103 11.34 3.21 -16.84
CA ASP A 103 11.07 3.11 -15.40
C ASP A 103 9.68 3.61 -15.02
N ALA A 104 8.74 3.55 -15.98
CA ALA A 104 7.34 3.91 -15.76
C ALA A 104 6.63 2.89 -14.88
N THR A 105 5.68 3.36 -14.06
CA THR A 105 4.89 2.51 -13.19
C THR A 105 4.13 1.42 -13.94
N ALA A 106 4.19 0.20 -13.41
CA ALA A 106 3.40 -0.91 -13.92
C ALA A 106 1.92 -0.85 -13.49
N THR A 107 1.58 -0.08 -12.44
CA THR A 107 0.24 -0.02 -11.87
C THR A 107 -0.51 1.27 -12.16
N GLY A 108 0.17 2.31 -12.62
CA GLY A 108 -0.37 3.67 -12.73
C GLY A 108 -0.28 4.47 -11.43
N TYR A 109 0.41 3.96 -10.43
CA TYR A 109 0.66 4.62 -9.15
C TYR A 109 2.13 4.56 -8.80
N TYR A 110 2.63 5.55 -8.05
CA TYR A 110 3.97 5.54 -7.47
C TYR A 110 3.90 5.62 -5.96
N GLN A 111 4.91 5.14 -5.28
CA GLN A 111 5.04 5.30 -3.85
C GLN A 111 5.47 6.72 -3.51
N GLN A 112 4.74 7.39 -2.60
CA GLN A 112 5.12 8.69 -2.05
C GLN A 112 5.77 8.55 -0.66
N LYS A 113 5.26 7.62 0.13
CA LYS A 113 5.80 7.37 1.46
C LYS A 113 7.31 7.16 1.41
N TRP A 114 8.02 7.77 2.34
CA TRP A 114 9.49 7.85 2.43
C TRP A 114 10.14 8.88 1.50
N LEU A 115 9.46 9.44 0.53
CA LEU A 115 9.96 10.58 -0.22
C LEU A 115 9.90 11.83 0.68
N ASP A 116 10.97 12.60 0.70
CA ASP A 116 11.05 13.82 1.48
C ASP A 116 10.94 15.03 0.55
N PRO A 117 9.84 15.79 0.58
CA PRO A 117 9.63 16.89 -0.36
C PRO A 117 10.60 18.07 -0.16
N SER A 118 11.35 18.11 0.95
CA SER A 118 12.34 19.13 1.22
C SER A 118 13.68 18.92 0.49
N ILE A 119 13.86 17.73 -0.12
CA ILE A 119 15.06 17.37 -0.85
C ILE A 119 14.93 17.84 -2.29
N ASP A 120 16.01 18.34 -2.85
CA ASP A 120 16.14 18.54 -4.29
C ASP A 120 17.00 17.42 -4.91
N PRO A 121 16.37 16.37 -5.47
CA PRO A 121 17.14 15.27 -6.05
C PRO A 121 17.90 15.67 -7.32
N GLN A 122 17.60 16.83 -7.92
CA GLN A 122 18.34 17.34 -9.08
C GLN A 122 19.68 17.93 -8.70
N SER A 123 19.77 18.60 -7.55
CA SER A 123 21.01 19.21 -7.07
C SER A 123 21.81 18.33 -6.12
N GLU A 124 21.12 17.57 -5.28
CA GLU A 124 21.74 16.78 -4.20
C GLU A 124 21.82 15.28 -4.54
N GLY A 125 21.10 14.86 -5.59
CA GLY A 125 20.88 13.46 -5.87
C GLY A 125 20.08 12.81 -4.72
N TRP A 126 20.10 11.49 -4.66
CA TRP A 126 19.48 10.75 -3.56
C TRP A 126 20.49 10.43 -2.44
N ASN A 127 21.51 11.26 -2.30
CA ASN A 127 22.61 11.07 -1.32
C ASN A 127 22.22 11.65 0.04
N MET A 128 21.30 11.01 0.75
CA MET A 128 20.88 11.47 2.06
C MET A 128 20.55 10.32 2.98
N GLY A 129 20.86 10.52 4.23
CA GLY A 129 20.45 9.60 5.29
C GLY A 129 19.01 9.87 5.70
N LYS A 130 18.20 8.84 5.81
CA LYS A 130 16.89 8.88 6.47
C LYS A 130 16.81 7.76 7.48
N ASP A 131 16.31 8.11 8.68
CA ASP A 131 16.09 7.12 9.73
C ASP A 131 15.10 6.06 9.26
N TRP A 132 15.45 4.79 9.41
CA TRP A 132 14.54 3.70 9.19
C TRP A 132 13.75 3.39 10.45
N VAL A 133 12.43 3.48 10.38
CA VAL A 133 11.54 3.17 11.50
C VAL A 133 11.36 1.65 11.61
N VAL A 134 11.89 1.04 12.64
CA VAL A 134 11.74 -0.40 12.90
C VAL A 134 10.44 -0.69 13.61
N ILE A 135 10.15 0.03 14.70
CA ILE A 135 8.91 -0.09 15.49
C ILE A 135 8.40 1.30 15.81
N ARG A 136 7.09 1.50 15.76
CA ARG A 136 6.43 2.74 16.17
C ARG A 136 5.18 2.46 17.01
N TYR A 137 4.74 3.44 17.78
CA TYR A 137 3.67 3.25 18.77
C TYR A 137 2.35 2.76 18.17
N ALA A 138 2.03 3.11 16.93
CA ALA A 138 0.86 2.59 16.22
C ALA A 138 0.89 1.04 16.12
N GLU A 139 2.07 0.42 16.02
CA GLU A 139 2.21 -1.04 16.01
C GLU A 139 1.82 -1.66 17.37
N VAL A 140 2.21 -1.01 18.46
CA VAL A 140 1.83 -1.44 19.82
C VAL A 140 0.32 -1.33 20.00
N LEU A 141 -0.29 -0.20 19.57
CA LEU A 141 -1.73 0.03 19.66
C LEU A 141 -2.53 -0.99 18.85
N LEU A 142 -2.14 -1.24 17.59
CA LEU A 142 -2.87 -2.18 16.74
C LEU A 142 -2.66 -3.65 17.18
N THR A 143 -1.47 -4.00 17.68
CA THR A 143 -1.24 -5.32 18.30
C THR A 143 -2.14 -5.50 19.52
N TYR A 144 -2.25 -4.49 20.37
CA TYR A 144 -3.11 -4.53 21.54
C TYR A 144 -4.59 -4.60 21.15
N ALA A 145 -5.03 -3.80 20.18
CA ALA A 145 -6.41 -3.83 19.69
C ALA A 145 -6.80 -5.22 19.15
N GLU A 146 -5.90 -5.84 18.37
CA GLU A 146 -6.10 -7.17 17.81
C GLU A 146 -6.20 -8.21 18.94
N ALA A 147 -5.24 -8.24 19.86
CA ALA A 147 -5.22 -9.19 20.97
C ALA A 147 -6.47 -9.04 21.89
N MET A 148 -6.87 -7.81 22.19
CA MET A 148 -8.05 -7.54 23.00
C MET A 148 -9.34 -7.98 22.31
N ASN A 149 -9.47 -7.79 20.99
CA ASN A 149 -10.64 -8.27 20.26
C ASN A 149 -10.71 -9.81 20.21
N GLU A 150 -9.58 -10.50 20.20
CA GLU A 150 -9.56 -11.97 20.25
C GLU A 150 -9.91 -12.52 21.66
N LEU A 151 -9.41 -11.88 22.71
CA LEU A 151 -9.65 -12.31 24.09
C LEU A 151 -11.02 -11.87 24.62
N HIS A 152 -11.44 -10.66 24.26
CA HIS A 152 -12.67 -10.00 24.75
C HIS A 152 -13.39 -9.35 23.57
N PRO A 153 -14.22 -10.09 22.82
CA PRO A 153 -14.89 -9.61 21.61
C PRO A 153 -15.59 -8.28 21.83
N LEU A 154 -15.32 -7.32 20.91
CA LEU A 154 -15.90 -5.97 20.94
C LEU A 154 -15.62 -5.19 22.24
N SER A 155 -14.52 -5.45 22.91
CA SER A 155 -14.17 -4.73 24.14
C SER A 155 -13.88 -3.25 23.87
N ALA A 156 -14.15 -2.42 24.90
CA ALA A 156 -13.89 -0.97 24.81
C ALA A 156 -12.41 -0.67 24.61
N GLU A 157 -11.53 -1.49 25.19
CA GLU A 157 -10.08 -1.37 25.07
C GLU A 157 -9.61 -1.63 23.63
N SER A 158 -10.23 -2.60 22.93
CA SER A 158 -9.93 -2.88 21.52
C SER A 158 -10.30 -1.69 20.64
N PHE A 159 -11.51 -1.13 20.85
CA PHE A 159 -11.93 0.07 20.12
C PHE A 159 -11.06 1.27 20.45
N ASP A 160 -10.73 1.53 21.72
CA ASP A 160 -9.92 2.69 22.07
C ASP A 160 -8.54 2.64 21.44
N ALA A 161 -7.89 1.48 21.46
CA ALA A 161 -6.56 1.32 20.89
C ALA A 161 -6.53 1.55 19.37
N VAL A 162 -7.42 0.95 18.60
CA VAL A 162 -7.49 1.18 17.14
C VAL A 162 -7.90 2.62 16.83
N ASN A 163 -8.79 3.21 17.63
CA ASN A 163 -9.27 4.56 17.42
C ASN A 163 -8.21 5.64 17.74
N GLN A 164 -7.25 5.38 18.61
CA GLN A 164 -6.11 6.27 18.79
C GLN A 164 -5.30 6.42 17.50
N VAL A 165 -5.11 5.34 16.73
CA VAL A 165 -4.44 5.39 15.43
C VAL A 165 -5.29 6.18 14.43
N ARG A 166 -6.59 5.94 14.38
CA ARG A 166 -7.52 6.62 13.48
C ARG A 166 -7.64 8.12 13.76
N ARG A 167 -7.82 8.50 15.03
CA ARG A 167 -7.93 9.92 15.46
C ARG A 167 -6.70 10.73 15.11
N ARG A 168 -5.51 10.15 15.14
CA ARG A 168 -4.25 10.81 14.76
C ARG A 168 -4.31 11.42 13.35
N VAL A 169 -5.02 10.78 12.45
CA VAL A 169 -5.17 11.19 11.04
C VAL A 169 -6.55 11.77 10.72
N GLY A 170 -7.37 12.01 11.72
CA GLY A 170 -8.70 12.61 11.54
C GLY A 170 -9.78 11.64 11.03
N MET A 171 -9.51 10.33 11.03
CA MET A 171 -10.51 9.33 10.66
C MET A 171 -11.50 9.10 11.81
N PRO A 172 -12.80 8.86 11.49
CA PRO A 172 -13.81 8.62 12.51
C PRO A 172 -13.58 7.29 13.24
N ASP A 173 -14.00 7.27 14.52
CA ASP A 173 -13.88 6.12 15.40
C ASP A 173 -14.70 4.92 14.90
N LEU A 174 -14.10 3.73 14.96
CA LEU A 174 -14.85 2.48 14.92
C LEU A 174 -15.70 2.34 16.20
N GLN A 175 -16.89 1.78 16.08
CA GLN A 175 -17.81 1.70 17.21
C GLN A 175 -18.87 0.58 17.02
N ASN A 176 -19.54 0.20 18.10
CA ASN A 176 -20.58 -0.84 18.11
C ASN A 176 -21.93 -0.36 18.67
N THR A 177 -22.18 0.96 18.67
CA THR A 177 -23.35 1.57 19.30
C THR A 177 -24.38 2.11 18.30
N ASP A 178 -23.97 2.55 17.14
CA ASP A 178 -24.84 3.13 16.11
C ASP A 178 -24.74 2.39 14.77
N PRO A 179 -25.70 1.49 14.47
CA PRO A 179 -25.71 0.72 13.22
C PRO A 179 -25.89 1.58 11.94
N SER A 180 -26.30 2.83 12.06
CA SER A 180 -26.45 3.73 10.91
C SER A 180 -25.14 4.29 10.40
N LYS A 181 -24.06 4.18 11.17
CA LYS A 181 -22.74 4.72 10.82
C LYS A 181 -21.91 3.70 10.05
N PRO A 182 -21.11 4.14 9.06
CA PRO A 182 -20.26 3.25 8.29
C PRO A 182 -19.13 2.60 9.12
N THR A 183 -18.83 3.18 10.28
CA THR A 183 -17.83 2.69 11.23
C THR A 183 -18.36 1.64 12.21
N TYR A 184 -19.62 1.24 12.08
CA TYR A 184 -20.26 0.27 12.95
C TYR A 184 -19.68 -1.14 12.75
N CYS A 185 -19.37 -1.79 13.85
CA CYS A 185 -18.91 -3.17 13.92
C CYS A 185 -19.86 -3.97 14.83
N ALA A 186 -20.70 -4.83 14.25
CA ALA A 186 -21.69 -5.62 14.98
C ALA A 186 -21.08 -6.87 15.64
N THR A 187 -19.98 -7.39 15.08
CA THR A 187 -19.41 -8.67 15.48
C THR A 187 -17.90 -8.57 15.68
N GLN A 188 -17.34 -9.52 16.44
CA GLN A 188 -15.89 -9.70 16.58
C GLN A 188 -15.17 -9.78 15.22
N ASP A 189 -15.74 -10.53 14.28
CA ASP A 189 -15.14 -10.72 12.95
C ASP A 189 -15.14 -9.42 12.13
N GLU A 190 -16.18 -8.61 12.23
CA GLU A 190 -16.21 -7.29 11.59
C GLU A 190 -15.15 -6.36 12.18
N LEU A 191 -15.03 -6.30 13.51
CA LEU A 191 -13.98 -5.50 14.16
C LEU A 191 -12.58 -6.04 13.80
N ARG A 192 -12.38 -7.37 13.78
CA ARG A 192 -11.14 -7.99 13.33
C ARG A 192 -10.75 -7.54 11.93
N LYS A 193 -11.67 -7.59 10.97
CA LYS A 193 -11.42 -7.14 9.60
C LYS A 193 -11.09 -5.65 9.52
N ARG A 194 -11.72 -4.83 10.35
CA ARG A 194 -11.43 -3.39 10.42
C ARG A 194 -10.04 -3.13 11.01
N ILE A 195 -9.66 -3.82 12.07
CA ILE A 195 -8.30 -3.74 12.65
C ILE A 195 -7.25 -4.22 11.63
N GLN A 196 -7.50 -5.33 10.92
CA GLN A 196 -6.61 -5.82 9.87
C GLN A 196 -6.47 -4.82 8.71
N ASN A 197 -7.56 -4.12 8.36
CA ASN A 197 -7.48 -3.05 7.37
C ASN A 197 -6.72 -1.83 7.91
N GLU A 198 -6.89 -1.47 9.17
CA GLU A 198 -6.13 -0.40 9.82
C GLU A 198 -4.63 -0.69 9.81
N TRP A 199 -4.22 -1.93 10.13
CA TRP A 199 -2.83 -2.40 9.93
C TRP A 199 -2.35 -2.17 8.48
N ARG A 200 -3.17 -2.53 7.52
CA ARG A 200 -2.82 -2.43 6.10
C ARG A 200 -2.58 -1.00 5.65
N VAL A 201 -3.45 -0.06 6.03
CA VAL A 201 -3.37 1.33 5.58
C VAL A 201 -2.36 2.14 6.41
N GLU A 202 -2.26 1.88 7.71
CA GLU A 202 -1.32 2.56 8.60
C GLU A 202 0.13 2.19 8.26
N PHE A 203 0.40 0.91 8.03
CA PHE A 203 1.74 0.40 7.70
C PHE A 203 1.93 0.16 6.19
N ALA A 204 1.10 0.78 5.36
CA ALA A 204 1.28 0.74 3.92
C ALA A 204 2.71 1.13 3.55
N LEU A 205 3.37 0.31 2.72
CA LEU A 205 4.71 0.57 2.19
C LEU A 205 5.82 0.68 3.27
N GLU A 206 5.60 0.11 4.46
CA GLU A 206 6.60 0.04 5.53
C GLU A 206 7.18 -1.38 5.66
N GLY A 207 8.41 -1.57 5.19
CA GLY A 207 9.29 -2.68 5.56
C GLY A 207 8.76 -4.11 5.38
N GLY A 208 7.81 -4.34 4.47
CA GLY A 208 7.28 -5.68 4.22
C GLY A 208 6.35 -6.21 5.32
N LYS A 209 5.91 -5.38 6.28
CA LYS A 209 5.01 -5.78 7.39
C LYS A 209 3.77 -6.51 6.87
N ARG A 210 3.17 -6.07 5.75
CA ARG A 210 2.00 -6.71 5.15
C ARG A 210 2.21 -8.19 4.85
N MET A 211 3.39 -8.60 4.38
CA MET A 211 3.68 -10.01 4.08
C MET A 211 3.60 -10.88 5.35
N TRP A 212 4.12 -10.36 6.46
CA TRP A 212 4.05 -11.07 7.75
C TRP A 212 2.64 -11.09 8.30
N ASP A 213 1.88 -10.01 8.17
CA ASP A 213 0.50 -9.92 8.64
C ASP A 213 -0.42 -10.92 7.93
N ILE A 214 -0.39 -10.98 6.60
CA ILE A 214 -1.24 -11.93 5.87
C ILE A 214 -0.87 -13.40 6.15
N ARG A 215 0.39 -13.67 6.48
CA ARG A 215 0.84 -15.00 6.90
C ARG A 215 0.34 -15.35 8.29
N ARG A 216 0.54 -14.48 9.29
CA ARG A 216 0.10 -14.74 10.67
C ARG A 216 -1.42 -14.80 10.82
N TRP A 217 -2.17 -14.10 9.95
CA TRP A 217 -3.63 -14.19 9.87
C TRP A 217 -4.13 -15.39 9.07
N GLY A 218 -3.26 -16.14 8.42
CA GLY A 218 -3.62 -17.30 7.59
C GLY A 218 -4.35 -16.96 6.29
N ILE A 219 -4.25 -15.72 5.81
CA ILE A 219 -4.94 -15.25 4.59
C ILE A 219 -3.99 -15.04 3.40
N ALA A 220 -2.71 -15.42 3.52
CA ALA A 220 -1.72 -15.18 2.47
C ALA A 220 -2.10 -15.88 1.16
N LYS A 221 -2.62 -17.11 1.21
CA LYS A 221 -3.06 -17.85 0.03
C LYS A 221 -4.18 -17.12 -0.73
N GLU A 222 -5.18 -16.61 -0.02
CA GLU A 222 -6.27 -15.83 -0.62
C GLU A 222 -5.75 -14.51 -1.23
N VAL A 223 -4.98 -13.76 -0.46
CA VAL A 223 -4.50 -12.42 -0.86
C VAL A 223 -3.52 -12.48 -2.01
N LEU A 224 -2.57 -13.44 -2.00
CA LEU A 224 -1.50 -13.51 -3.00
C LEU A 224 -1.94 -14.22 -4.29
N ASN A 225 -2.97 -15.06 -4.27
CA ASN A 225 -3.55 -15.64 -5.47
C ASN A 225 -4.63 -14.76 -6.12
N ALA A 226 -5.03 -13.65 -5.46
CA ALA A 226 -5.89 -12.66 -6.08
C ALA A 226 -5.15 -11.92 -7.21
N PRO A 227 -5.87 -11.47 -8.25
CA PRO A 227 -5.25 -10.71 -9.34
C PRO A 227 -4.58 -9.43 -8.83
N PHE A 228 -3.34 -9.19 -9.23
CA PHE A 228 -2.71 -7.90 -9.01
C PHE A 228 -3.14 -6.93 -10.10
N LEU A 229 -3.77 -5.84 -9.66
CA LEU A 229 -4.35 -4.86 -10.55
C LEU A 229 -3.73 -3.48 -10.33
N GLY A 230 -3.58 -2.73 -11.42
CA GLY A 230 -3.31 -1.30 -11.41
C GLY A 230 -4.59 -0.49 -11.60
N LEU A 231 -4.44 0.79 -11.87
CA LEU A 231 -5.56 1.70 -12.10
C LEU A 231 -6.39 1.29 -13.34
N LYS A 232 -7.62 1.77 -13.43
CA LYS A 232 -8.46 1.59 -14.61
C LYS A 232 -8.03 2.55 -15.70
N MET A 233 -7.87 2.03 -16.94
CA MET A 233 -7.60 2.84 -18.13
C MET A 233 -8.48 2.41 -19.29
N LYS A 234 -9.10 3.38 -19.95
CA LYS A 234 -9.88 3.17 -21.17
C LYS A 234 -9.13 3.77 -22.37
N PRO A 235 -8.74 2.95 -23.37
CA PRO A 235 -8.09 3.47 -24.57
C PRO A 235 -9.06 4.34 -25.36
N VAL A 236 -8.54 5.43 -25.95
CA VAL A 236 -9.24 6.28 -26.90
C VAL A 236 -8.70 5.95 -28.29
N GLU A 237 -9.56 5.40 -29.13
CA GLU A 237 -9.22 5.07 -30.50
C GLU A 237 -9.21 6.31 -31.40
N GLY A 238 -8.33 6.33 -32.40
CA GLY A 238 -8.20 7.38 -33.36
C GLY A 238 -7.43 6.90 -34.60
N VAL A 239 -7.01 7.83 -35.45
CA VAL A 239 -6.25 7.53 -36.66
C VAL A 239 -4.91 8.26 -36.63
N VAL A 240 -3.81 7.54 -36.91
CA VAL A 240 -2.46 8.09 -37.06
C VAL A 240 -1.87 7.54 -38.35
N ASP A 241 -1.42 8.46 -39.22
CA ASP A 241 -0.87 8.14 -40.53
C ASP A 241 -1.83 7.26 -41.37
N GLY A 242 -3.15 7.54 -41.27
CA GLY A 242 -4.18 6.80 -42.00
C GLY A 242 -4.52 5.41 -41.41
N LYS A 243 -3.95 5.00 -40.29
CA LYS A 243 -4.19 3.70 -39.66
C LYS A 243 -4.88 3.86 -38.29
N PRO A 244 -5.81 2.93 -37.95
CA PRO A 244 -6.36 2.88 -36.59
C PRO A 244 -5.27 2.74 -35.53
N ALA A 245 -5.40 3.52 -34.46
CA ALA A 245 -4.45 3.50 -33.37
C ALA A 245 -5.07 4.06 -32.08
N ILE A 246 -4.51 3.68 -30.92
CA ILE A 246 -4.84 4.35 -29.65
C ILE A 246 -4.15 5.71 -29.65
N VAL A 247 -4.92 6.78 -29.42
CA VAL A 247 -4.43 8.17 -29.45
C VAL A 247 -4.33 8.80 -28.07
N ASP A 248 -5.07 8.28 -27.07
CA ASP A 248 -5.05 8.72 -25.68
C ASP A 248 -5.64 7.62 -24.77
N TYR A 249 -5.68 7.88 -23.48
CA TYR A 249 -6.35 7.08 -22.47
C TYR A 249 -7.18 7.94 -21.53
N ILE A 250 -8.37 7.45 -21.15
CA ILE A 250 -9.17 8.02 -20.06
C ILE A 250 -8.81 7.22 -18.81
N LEU A 251 -8.28 7.92 -17.80
CA LEU A 251 -7.93 7.30 -16.51
C LEU A 251 -9.19 7.11 -15.67
N TYR A 252 -9.14 6.11 -14.80
CA TYR A 252 -10.22 5.73 -13.87
C TYR A 252 -11.51 5.27 -14.55
N GLU A 253 -11.43 4.94 -15.83
CA GLU A 253 -12.50 4.31 -16.61
C GLU A 253 -11.99 3.04 -17.31
N GLY A 254 -12.90 2.18 -17.73
CA GLY A 254 -12.57 0.96 -18.47
C GLY A 254 -12.11 -0.20 -17.58
N GLU A 255 -11.02 -0.86 -17.99
CA GLU A 255 -10.48 -2.03 -17.30
C GLU A 255 -9.24 -1.69 -16.49
N ASN A 256 -9.04 -2.44 -15.40
CA ASN A 256 -7.82 -2.36 -14.63
C ASN A 256 -6.61 -2.88 -15.44
N ILE A 257 -5.46 -2.23 -15.27
CA ILE A 257 -4.17 -2.81 -15.69
C ILE A 257 -4.00 -4.14 -14.96
N LYS A 258 -3.76 -5.22 -15.71
CA LYS A 258 -3.52 -6.56 -15.17
C LYS A 258 -2.02 -6.82 -15.06
N LEU A 259 -1.57 -7.16 -13.88
CA LEU A 259 -0.19 -7.52 -13.59
C LEU A 259 -0.04 -9.04 -13.53
N ALA A 260 1.19 -9.52 -13.66
CA ALA A 260 1.48 -10.92 -13.40
C ALA A 260 1.06 -11.29 -11.97
N GLY A 261 0.29 -12.36 -11.84
CA GLY A 261 -0.12 -12.88 -10.54
C GLY A 261 1.01 -13.60 -9.83
N SER A 262 0.83 -13.85 -8.55
CA SER A 262 1.65 -14.79 -7.78
C SER A 262 0.93 -16.12 -7.62
N HIS A 263 1.68 -17.15 -7.27
CA HIS A 263 1.15 -18.46 -6.91
C HIS A 263 1.59 -18.80 -5.50
N TYR A 264 0.63 -19.02 -4.59
CA TYR A 264 0.90 -19.28 -3.18
C TYR A 264 0.11 -20.52 -2.74
N GLU A 265 0.84 -21.53 -2.28
CA GLU A 265 0.29 -22.78 -1.78
C GLU A 265 0.41 -22.90 -0.26
N ASP A 266 -0.26 -23.90 0.33
CA ASP A 266 -0.28 -24.07 1.79
C ASP A 266 1.12 -24.30 2.37
N HIS A 267 2.01 -24.96 1.64
CA HIS A 267 3.41 -25.15 2.07
C HIS A 267 4.19 -23.83 2.16
N ASN A 268 3.81 -22.79 1.40
CA ASN A 268 4.51 -21.50 1.41
C ASN A 268 4.31 -20.69 2.69
N TYR A 269 3.40 -21.10 3.59
CA TYR A 269 3.33 -20.51 4.94
C TYR A 269 4.59 -20.79 5.75
N LEU A 270 5.27 -21.88 5.49
CA LEU A 270 6.58 -22.22 6.07
C LEU A 270 7.67 -21.98 5.01
N LEU A 271 8.87 -21.68 5.44
CA LEU A 271 10.03 -21.66 4.54
C LEU A 271 10.65 -23.05 4.47
N PRO A 272 11.25 -23.44 3.33
CA PRO A 272 11.99 -24.70 3.28
C PRO A 272 13.21 -24.63 4.22
N VAL A 273 13.51 -25.73 4.88
CA VAL A 273 14.77 -25.87 5.59
C VAL A 273 15.88 -26.01 4.50
N PRO A 274 16.94 -25.17 4.54
CA PRO A 274 18.02 -25.28 3.57
C PRO A 274 18.60 -26.70 3.53
N GLN A 275 18.84 -27.24 2.33
CA GLN A 275 19.36 -28.61 2.19
C GLN A 275 20.68 -28.82 2.92
N THR A 276 21.54 -27.79 2.94
CA THR A 276 22.79 -27.81 3.68
C THR A 276 22.62 -28.06 5.18
N GLU A 277 21.55 -27.53 5.77
CA GLU A 277 21.27 -27.75 7.20
C GLU A 277 20.77 -29.17 7.47
N ILE A 278 19.99 -29.74 6.56
CA ILE A 278 19.54 -31.14 6.64
C ILE A 278 20.73 -32.10 6.51
N ASP A 279 21.65 -31.80 5.58
CA ASP A 279 22.84 -32.61 5.34
C ASP A 279 23.79 -32.61 6.57
N LEU A 280 23.86 -31.48 7.27
CA LEU A 280 24.68 -31.35 8.48
C LEU A 280 24.02 -31.97 9.72
N ASN A 281 22.69 -32.01 9.76
CA ASN A 281 21.95 -32.53 10.90
C ASN A 281 20.84 -33.51 10.46
N PRO A 282 21.13 -34.82 10.44
CA PRO A 282 20.19 -35.84 9.96
C PRO A 282 18.92 -35.99 10.82
N LYS A 283 18.80 -35.24 11.94
CA LYS A 283 17.58 -35.17 12.73
C LYS A 283 16.61 -34.10 12.22
N LEU A 284 17.06 -33.21 11.34
CA LEU A 284 16.19 -32.24 10.70
C LEU A 284 15.39 -32.93 9.59
N THR A 285 14.12 -32.60 9.53
CA THR A 285 13.23 -33.00 8.42
C THR A 285 12.77 -31.75 7.69
N GLN A 286 12.55 -31.90 6.38
CA GLN A 286 12.00 -30.82 5.56
C GLN A 286 10.57 -30.49 5.99
N ASN A 287 10.21 -29.23 5.86
CA ASN A 287 8.82 -28.79 6.03
C ASN A 287 7.92 -29.46 4.99
N PRO A 288 6.64 -29.74 5.30
CA PRO A 288 5.71 -30.39 4.38
C PRO A 288 5.58 -29.64 3.06
N GLY A 289 5.66 -30.35 1.95
CA GLY A 289 5.47 -29.80 0.61
C GLY A 289 6.75 -29.33 -0.12
N TYR A 290 7.92 -29.49 0.51
CA TYR A 290 9.22 -29.19 -0.10
C TYR A 290 10.04 -30.46 -0.34
#